data_2c1126502c4c1b70d594852c40bed6ad
#
_entry.id   2c1126502c4c1b70d594852c40bed6ad
#
_cell.length_a   1.000
_cell.length_b   1.000
_cell.length_c   1.000
_cell.angle_alpha   90.00
_cell.angle_beta   90.00
_cell.angle_gamma   90.00
#
_symmetry.space_group_name_H-M   'P 1'
#
loop_
_entity.id
_entity.type
_entity.pdbx_description
1 polymer ?
#
loop_
_entity_poly.entity_id
_entity_poly.type
_entity_poly.pdbx_seq_one_letter_code
_entity_poly.pdbx_strand_id
1 'polypeptide(L)'
;MNRLPSCCSPLQYHWPLPRPVPGVQLVSCAFDPARLASDDFQRAAIEQTPALQRSVAKRQAEYLAGRVCARAALQRLDGRDYVPATGDDRAPIWPAGISGSITHGKGWAAAVVARSSDCAGLGLDQESLLDDERAERLAKEILTEAELLRLDPARVGLTVTLTFSLKESLFKALYPLVLKRFYFEHAEVLEWNDAGHARLRLLTDLSPEWHHGRELEGQFCVMGDQLLSLVAV
;
A
#
# COMPACT_ATOMS: atom_id res chain seq x y z
N MET A 1 -14.35 -24.33 3.63
CA MET A 1 -14.22 -23.24 2.62
C MET A 1 -14.56 -21.93 3.31
N ASN A 2 -13.59 -21.07 3.52
CA ASN A 2 -13.82 -19.72 4.05
C ASN A 2 -14.65 -18.94 3.03
N ARG A 3 -15.86 -18.53 3.40
CA ARG A 3 -16.72 -17.76 2.49
C ARG A 3 -16.25 -16.31 2.44
N LEU A 4 -16.33 -15.72 1.26
CA LEU A 4 -16.05 -14.30 1.10
C LEU A 4 -17.00 -13.46 1.98
N PRO A 5 -16.53 -12.43 2.73
CA PRO A 5 -17.39 -11.55 3.51
C PRO A 5 -18.46 -10.88 2.66
N SER A 6 -19.62 -10.60 3.25
CA SER A 6 -20.75 -9.97 2.55
C SER A 6 -20.41 -8.55 2.07
N CYS A 7 -19.51 -7.88 2.77
CA CYS A 7 -19.03 -6.55 2.38
C CYS A 7 -18.02 -6.56 1.24
N CYS A 8 -17.45 -7.71 0.83
CA CYS A 8 -16.43 -7.80 -0.21
C CYS A 8 -17.01 -8.29 -1.55
N SER A 9 -16.55 -7.72 -2.65
CA SER A 9 -16.76 -8.24 -3.99
C SER A 9 -15.90 -9.51 -4.23
N PRO A 10 -16.14 -10.27 -5.31
CA PRO A 10 -15.22 -11.30 -5.75
C PRO A 10 -13.79 -10.79 -5.89
N LEU A 11 -12.82 -11.61 -5.50
CA LEU A 11 -11.41 -11.28 -5.58
C LEU A 11 -10.95 -11.14 -7.03
N GLN A 12 -10.09 -10.17 -7.25
CA GLN A 12 -9.46 -9.89 -8.54
C GLN A 12 -7.96 -10.19 -8.46
N TYR A 13 -7.42 -10.76 -9.52
CA TYR A 13 -6.05 -11.25 -9.62
C TYR A 13 -5.26 -10.58 -10.75
N HIS A 14 -5.82 -9.52 -11.35
CA HIS A 14 -5.15 -8.78 -12.41
C HIS A 14 -4.09 -7.83 -11.83
N TRP A 15 -3.12 -7.48 -12.63
CA TRP A 15 -2.07 -6.54 -12.29
C TRP A 15 -2.41 -5.16 -12.88
N PRO A 16 -2.79 -4.16 -12.06
CA PRO A 16 -3.23 -2.86 -12.57
C PRO A 16 -2.07 -1.90 -12.90
N LEU A 17 -0.86 -2.20 -12.39
CA LEU A 17 0.31 -1.34 -12.54
C LEU A 17 1.01 -1.59 -13.90
N PRO A 18 1.88 -0.67 -14.38
CA PRO A 18 2.47 -0.73 -15.71
C PRO A 18 3.23 -2.01 -16.03
N ARG A 19 3.98 -2.56 -15.06
CA ARG A 19 4.83 -3.72 -15.26
C ARG A 19 4.69 -4.71 -14.09
N PRO A 20 4.31 -5.97 -14.34
CA PRO A 20 4.36 -7.00 -13.31
C PRO A 20 5.77 -7.15 -12.72
N VAL A 21 5.84 -7.29 -11.40
CA VAL A 21 7.10 -7.59 -10.72
C VAL A 21 7.22 -9.12 -10.61
N PRO A 22 8.32 -9.72 -11.11
CA PRO A 22 8.51 -11.17 -11.04
C PRO A 22 8.40 -11.69 -9.59
N GLY A 23 7.71 -12.82 -9.40
CA GLY A 23 7.52 -13.42 -8.06
C GLY A 23 6.47 -12.74 -7.18
N VAL A 24 5.96 -11.56 -7.53
CA VAL A 24 4.95 -10.84 -6.74
C VAL A 24 3.55 -11.27 -7.12
N GLN A 25 2.72 -11.59 -6.12
CA GLN A 25 1.29 -11.82 -6.27
C GLN A 25 0.52 -10.61 -5.76
N LEU A 26 -0.39 -10.08 -6.59
CA LEU A 26 -1.33 -9.02 -6.22
C LEU A 26 -2.74 -9.58 -6.23
N VAL A 27 -3.49 -9.31 -5.15
CA VAL A 27 -4.92 -9.63 -5.05
C VAL A 27 -5.65 -8.41 -4.54
N SER A 28 -6.80 -8.12 -5.13
CA SER A 28 -7.64 -6.98 -4.73
C SER A 28 -9.13 -7.34 -4.68
N CYS A 29 -9.91 -6.52 -4.01
CA CYS A 29 -11.37 -6.53 -4.07
C CYS A 29 -11.95 -5.15 -3.80
N ALA A 30 -13.15 -4.90 -4.30
CA ALA A 30 -13.97 -3.79 -3.81
C ALA A 30 -14.66 -4.21 -2.50
N PHE A 31 -14.95 -3.24 -1.64
CA PHE A 31 -15.75 -3.48 -0.43
C PHE A 31 -16.71 -2.32 -0.17
N ASP A 32 -17.83 -2.65 0.48
CA ASP A 32 -18.84 -1.68 0.91
C ASP A 32 -19.09 -1.83 2.42
N PRO A 33 -18.69 -0.84 3.24
CA PRO A 33 -18.93 -0.88 4.68
C PRO A 33 -20.41 -1.01 5.09
N ALA A 34 -21.34 -0.53 4.24
CA ALA A 34 -22.78 -0.64 4.53
C ALA A 34 -23.30 -2.09 4.44
N ARG A 35 -22.55 -2.98 3.79
CA ARG A 35 -22.88 -4.39 3.65
C ARG A 35 -22.15 -5.29 4.66
N LEU A 36 -21.40 -4.73 5.60
CA LEU A 36 -20.70 -5.50 6.63
C LEU A 36 -21.72 -6.19 7.53
N ALA A 37 -21.72 -7.52 7.53
CA ALA A 37 -22.57 -8.33 8.39
C ALA A 37 -21.82 -8.69 9.69
N SER A 38 -22.59 -8.89 10.78
CA SER A 38 -22.04 -9.20 12.11
C SER A 38 -21.24 -10.51 12.16
N ASP A 39 -21.52 -11.44 11.25
CA ASP A 39 -20.84 -12.74 11.13
C ASP A 39 -19.73 -12.78 10.07
N ASP A 40 -19.45 -11.68 9.36
CA ASP A 40 -18.49 -11.65 8.28
C ASP A 40 -17.06 -12.03 8.71
N PHE A 41 -16.62 -11.58 9.88
CA PHE A 41 -15.30 -11.96 10.44
C PHE A 41 -15.23 -13.46 10.76
N GLN A 42 -16.29 -14.01 11.36
CA GLN A 42 -16.38 -15.44 11.64
C GLN A 42 -16.40 -16.27 10.36
N ARG A 43 -17.20 -15.86 9.36
CA ARG A 43 -17.30 -16.52 8.05
C ARG A 43 -15.99 -16.50 7.29
N ALA A 44 -15.24 -15.40 7.40
CA ALA A 44 -13.92 -15.27 6.81
C ALA A 44 -12.82 -15.98 7.62
N ALA A 45 -13.11 -16.47 8.83
CA ALA A 45 -12.12 -16.96 9.79
C ALA A 45 -10.95 -15.96 9.98
N ILE A 46 -11.31 -14.68 10.19
CA ILE A 46 -10.37 -13.59 10.47
C ILE A 46 -10.67 -13.08 11.88
N GLU A 47 -9.64 -13.05 12.72
CA GLU A 47 -9.76 -12.59 14.08
C GLU A 47 -10.06 -11.08 14.15
N GLN A 48 -11.00 -10.72 15.01
CA GLN A 48 -11.36 -9.33 15.27
C GLN A 48 -10.86 -8.94 16.66
N THR A 49 -9.81 -8.11 16.70
CA THR A 49 -9.30 -7.62 17.99
C THR A 49 -10.32 -6.76 18.72
N PRO A 50 -10.27 -6.65 20.08
CA PRO A 50 -11.20 -5.81 20.83
C PRO A 50 -11.19 -4.33 20.40
N ALA A 51 -10.05 -3.81 19.95
CA ALA A 51 -9.94 -2.45 19.42
C ALA A 51 -10.70 -2.31 18.09
N LEU A 52 -10.57 -3.30 17.21
CA LEU A 52 -11.28 -3.33 15.92
C LEU A 52 -12.79 -3.47 16.10
N GLN A 53 -13.24 -4.30 17.05
CA GLN A 53 -14.68 -4.45 17.37
C GLN A 53 -15.34 -3.12 17.76
N ARG A 54 -14.60 -2.25 18.44
CA ARG A 54 -15.08 -0.92 18.86
C ARG A 54 -14.96 0.15 17.78
N SER A 55 -14.32 -0.16 16.65
CA SER A 55 -14.16 0.80 15.57
C SER A 55 -15.41 0.92 14.71
N VAL A 56 -15.50 1.98 13.91
CA VAL A 56 -16.61 2.20 12.97
C VAL A 56 -16.62 1.14 11.87
N ALA A 57 -17.80 0.84 11.32
CA ALA A 57 -17.99 -0.18 10.29
C ALA A 57 -17.04 -0.01 9.09
N LYS A 58 -16.74 1.23 8.69
CA LYS A 58 -15.75 1.52 7.65
C LYS A 58 -14.39 0.90 7.97
N ARG A 59 -13.86 1.14 9.18
CA ARG A 59 -12.54 0.61 9.59
C ARG A 59 -12.54 -0.91 9.70
N GLN A 60 -13.63 -1.50 10.15
CA GLN A 60 -13.79 -2.95 10.22
C GLN A 60 -13.78 -3.57 8.82
N ALA A 61 -14.54 -3.01 7.87
CA ALA A 61 -14.60 -3.49 6.49
C ALA A 61 -13.25 -3.35 5.76
N GLU A 62 -12.54 -2.22 5.93
CA GLU A 62 -11.18 -1.99 5.42
C GLU A 62 -10.21 -3.07 5.90
N TYR A 63 -10.19 -3.32 7.21
CA TYR A 63 -9.33 -4.35 7.80
C TYR A 63 -9.65 -5.73 7.23
N LEU A 64 -10.94 -6.10 7.24
CA LEU A 64 -11.40 -7.39 6.77
C LEU A 64 -11.05 -7.63 5.30
N ALA A 65 -11.34 -6.66 4.42
CA ALA A 65 -11.04 -6.73 3.00
C ALA A 65 -9.52 -6.86 2.74
N GLY A 66 -8.70 -6.06 3.42
CA GLY A 66 -7.24 -6.15 3.31
C GLY A 66 -6.69 -7.52 3.74
N ARG A 67 -7.21 -8.10 4.82
CA ARG A 67 -6.79 -9.44 5.30
C ARG A 67 -7.26 -10.57 4.39
N VAL A 68 -8.44 -10.45 3.79
CA VAL A 68 -8.94 -11.39 2.77
C VAL A 68 -8.04 -11.36 1.54
N CYS A 69 -7.66 -10.19 1.05
CA CYS A 69 -6.72 -10.04 -0.07
C CYS A 69 -5.34 -10.63 0.27
N ALA A 70 -4.79 -10.36 1.47
CA ALA A 70 -3.51 -10.88 1.89
C ALA A 70 -3.47 -12.39 1.97
N ARG A 71 -4.50 -13.02 2.56
CA ARG A 71 -4.62 -14.48 2.60
C ARG A 71 -4.70 -15.09 1.21
N ALA A 72 -5.49 -14.51 0.32
CA ALA A 72 -5.62 -15.01 -1.05
C ALA A 72 -4.31 -14.84 -1.85
N ALA A 73 -3.57 -13.77 -1.62
CA ALA A 73 -2.26 -13.56 -2.24
C ALA A 73 -1.23 -14.61 -1.75
N LEU A 74 -1.20 -14.92 -0.43
CA LEU A 74 -0.35 -15.97 0.15
C LEU A 74 -0.73 -17.35 -0.39
N GLN A 75 -2.02 -17.66 -0.47
CA GLN A 75 -2.51 -18.92 -1.03
C GLN A 75 -2.08 -19.09 -2.49
N ARG A 76 -2.09 -18.01 -3.26
CA ARG A 76 -1.63 -18.02 -4.65
C ARG A 76 -0.10 -18.15 -4.77
N LEU A 77 0.66 -17.55 -3.86
CA LEU A 77 2.11 -17.56 -3.88
C LEU A 77 2.69 -18.96 -3.59
N ASP A 78 2.20 -19.62 -2.53
CA ASP A 78 2.77 -20.89 -2.05
C ASP A 78 1.78 -21.84 -1.35
N GLY A 79 0.49 -21.60 -1.50
CA GLY A 79 -0.58 -22.46 -0.95
C GLY A 79 -0.90 -22.23 0.53
N ARG A 80 -0.28 -21.25 1.21
CA ARG A 80 -0.53 -20.97 2.64
C ARG A 80 -1.91 -20.38 2.87
N ASP A 81 -2.66 -21.00 3.78
CA ASP A 81 -3.87 -20.40 4.37
C ASP A 81 -3.48 -19.66 5.66
N TYR A 82 -2.97 -18.44 5.49
CA TYR A 82 -2.49 -17.61 6.59
C TYR A 82 -3.08 -16.20 6.50
N VAL A 83 -3.54 -15.68 7.63
CA VAL A 83 -4.01 -14.30 7.76
C VAL A 83 -2.98 -13.51 8.56
N PRO A 84 -2.33 -12.49 8.00
CA PRO A 84 -1.38 -11.67 8.74
C PRO A 84 -2.03 -11.01 9.95
N ALA A 85 -1.48 -11.18 11.13
CA ALA A 85 -1.88 -10.43 12.32
C ALA A 85 -1.41 -8.96 12.20
N THR A 86 -1.79 -8.14 13.17
CA THR A 86 -1.30 -6.76 13.29
C THR A 86 -0.26 -6.71 14.40
N GLY A 87 0.94 -6.24 14.11
CA GLY A 87 2.00 -6.00 15.09
C GLY A 87 1.71 -4.79 15.98
N ASP A 88 2.51 -4.62 17.03
CA ASP A 88 2.42 -3.47 17.95
C ASP A 88 2.69 -2.13 17.24
N ASP A 89 3.50 -2.15 16.21
CA ASP A 89 3.79 -1.03 15.31
C ASP A 89 2.70 -0.79 14.25
N ARG A 90 1.63 -1.60 14.25
CA ARG A 90 0.51 -1.65 13.31
C ARG A 90 0.84 -2.24 11.93
N ALA A 91 2.07 -2.67 11.68
CA ALA A 91 2.42 -3.37 10.46
C ALA A 91 1.82 -4.79 10.43
N PRO A 92 1.52 -5.36 9.25
CA PRO A 92 1.11 -6.75 9.14
C PRO A 92 2.30 -7.67 9.47
N ILE A 93 2.05 -8.72 10.26
CA ILE A 93 3.03 -9.76 10.56
C ILE A 93 2.95 -10.83 9.47
N TRP A 94 3.94 -10.88 8.60
CA TRP A 94 4.03 -11.86 7.52
C TRP A 94 4.66 -13.16 7.99
N PRO A 95 4.38 -14.30 7.35
CA PRO A 95 5.10 -15.55 7.60
C PRO A 95 6.59 -15.41 7.31
N ALA A 96 7.43 -16.20 7.99
CA ALA A 96 8.86 -16.22 7.71
C ALA A 96 9.16 -16.49 6.23
N GLY A 97 10.07 -15.71 5.65
CA GLY A 97 10.46 -15.80 4.25
C GLY A 97 9.47 -15.15 3.26
N ILE A 98 8.52 -14.34 3.76
CA ILE A 98 7.57 -13.57 2.96
C ILE A 98 7.72 -12.08 3.24
N SER A 99 7.77 -11.30 2.18
CA SER A 99 7.54 -9.85 2.18
C SER A 99 6.13 -9.55 1.68
N GLY A 100 5.54 -8.44 2.13
CA GLY A 100 4.22 -8.08 1.66
C GLY A 100 3.75 -6.71 2.14
N SER A 101 2.70 -6.22 1.52
CA SER A 101 2.05 -4.96 1.87
C SER A 101 0.54 -5.06 1.65
N ILE A 102 -0.21 -4.34 2.48
CA ILE A 102 -1.66 -4.22 2.39
C ILE A 102 -1.99 -2.74 2.26
N THR A 103 -2.91 -2.42 1.36
CA THR A 103 -3.49 -1.10 1.25
C THR A 103 -5.01 -1.16 1.17
N HIS A 104 -5.66 -0.08 1.54
CA HIS A 104 -7.10 0.12 1.40
C HIS A 104 -7.41 1.60 1.28
N GLY A 105 -8.40 1.91 0.50
CA GLY A 105 -8.90 3.27 0.33
C GLY A 105 -10.42 3.27 0.11
N LYS A 106 -10.94 4.21 -0.62
CA LYS A 106 -12.37 4.42 -0.87
C LYS A 106 -13.00 3.18 -1.55
N GLY A 107 -13.54 2.25 -0.74
CA GLY A 107 -14.26 1.09 -1.23
C GLY A 107 -13.43 0.03 -1.96
N TRP A 108 -12.09 0.07 -1.84
CA TRP A 108 -11.20 -0.89 -2.48
C TRP A 108 -10.04 -1.26 -1.56
N ALA A 109 -9.61 -2.52 -1.60
CA ALA A 109 -8.48 -3.03 -0.85
C ALA A 109 -7.63 -3.95 -1.71
N ALA A 110 -6.33 -3.99 -1.42
CA ALA A 110 -5.40 -4.91 -2.07
C ALA A 110 -4.28 -5.34 -1.13
N ALA A 111 -3.66 -6.46 -1.50
CA ALA A 111 -2.42 -6.92 -0.92
C ALA A 111 -1.46 -7.41 -2.00
N VAL A 112 -0.17 -7.17 -1.78
CA VAL A 112 0.93 -7.76 -2.53
C VAL A 112 1.76 -8.63 -1.61
N VAL A 113 2.24 -9.77 -2.12
CA VAL A 113 3.17 -10.64 -1.40
C VAL A 113 4.20 -11.25 -2.36
N ALA A 114 5.39 -11.51 -1.86
CA ALA A 114 6.45 -12.24 -2.55
C ALA A 114 7.25 -13.10 -1.56
N ARG A 115 8.08 -14.01 -2.06
CA ARG A 115 9.14 -14.60 -1.26
C ARG A 115 10.20 -13.52 -1.00
N SER A 116 10.72 -13.45 0.22
CA SER A 116 11.76 -12.45 0.55
C SER A 116 13.06 -12.68 -0.23
N SER A 117 13.27 -13.87 -0.81
CA SER A 117 14.36 -14.15 -1.75
C SER A 117 14.17 -13.50 -3.12
N ASP A 118 12.93 -13.23 -3.52
CA ASP A 118 12.60 -12.67 -4.84
C ASP A 118 12.42 -11.14 -4.75
N CYS A 119 11.92 -10.68 -3.62
CA CYS A 119 11.69 -9.26 -3.33
C CYS A 119 11.78 -9.06 -1.81
N ALA A 120 12.83 -8.40 -1.33
CA ALA A 120 13.09 -8.24 0.09
C ALA A 120 12.04 -7.38 0.79
N GLY A 121 11.54 -6.34 0.13
CA GLY A 121 10.52 -5.44 0.66
C GLY A 121 9.49 -5.02 -0.38
N LEU A 122 8.24 -4.95 0.04
CA LEU A 122 7.09 -4.54 -0.77
C LEU A 122 6.30 -3.44 -0.08
N GLY A 123 6.04 -2.38 -0.79
CA GLY A 123 5.14 -1.31 -0.32
C GLY A 123 4.11 -0.98 -1.37
N LEU A 124 2.85 -1.16 -1.03
CA LEU A 124 1.68 -0.85 -1.85
C LEU A 124 0.85 0.21 -1.14
N ASP A 125 0.47 1.25 -1.87
CA ASP A 125 -0.36 2.32 -1.32
C ASP A 125 -1.43 2.75 -2.30
N GLN A 126 -2.62 3.08 -1.77
CA GLN A 126 -3.76 3.54 -2.56
C GLN A 126 -4.34 4.79 -1.93
N GLU A 127 -4.48 5.84 -2.75
CA GLU A 127 -5.00 7.13 -2.33
C GLU A 127 -6.10 7.64 -3.28
N SER A 128 -7.00 8.46 -2.76
CA SER A 128 -7.89 9.24 -3.60
C SER A 128 -7.16 10.47 -4.12
N LEU A 129 -7.31 10.77 -5.41
CA LEU A 129 -6.76 12.00 -5.98
C LEU A 129 -7.28 13.22 -5.21
N LEU A 130 -6.36 14.06 -4.77
CA LEU A 130 -6.66 15.33 -4.14
C LEU A 130 -7.15 16.32 -5.19
N ASP A 131 -8.12 17.16 -4.83
CA ASP A 131 -8.37 18.40 -5.57
C ASP A 131 -7.20 19.37 -5.35
N ASP A 132 -7.03 20.32 -6.27
CA ASP A 132 -5.89 21.24 -6.28
C ASP A 132 -5.82 22.08 -5.00
N GLU A 133 -6.96 22.58 -4.48
CA GLU A 133 -6.99 23.37 -3.25
C GLU A 133 -6.50 22.60 -2.03
N ARG A 134 -6.92 21.34 -1.89
CA ARG A 134 -6.46 20.48 -0.80
C ARG A 134 -5.00 20.09 -0.99
N ALA A 135 -4.59 19.82 -2.21
CA ALA A 135 -3.20 19.49 -2.54
C ALA A 135 -2.25 20.64 -2.22
N GLU A 136 -2.59 21.89 -2.58
CA GLU A 136 -1.80 23.08 -2.24
C GLU A 136 -1.61 23.24 -0.73
N ARG A 137 -2.65 22.97 0.08
CA ARG A 137 -2.55 23.03 1.54
C ARG A 137 -1.59 22.00 2.12
N LEU A 138 -1.55 20.79 1.53
CA LEU A 138 -0.74 19.68 2.00
C LEU A 138 0.67 19.63 1.37
N ALA A 139 0.90 20.36 0.28
CA ALA A 139 2.13 20.30 -0.49
C ALA A 139 3.38 20.52 0.38
N LYS A 140 3.37 21.50 1.28
CA LYS A 140 4.50 21.82 2.16
C LYS A 140 4.81 20.77 3.23
N GLU A 141 3.83 19.92 3.55
CA GLU A 141 4.00 18.82 4.52
C GLU A 141 4.52 17.55 3.86
N ILE A 142 4.21 17.37 2.57
CA ILE A 142 4.50 16.14 1.81
C ILE A 142 5.75 16.30 0.95
N LEU A 143 5.89 17.44 0.27
CA LEU A 143 6.95 17.71 -0.72
C LEU A 143 8.19 18.30 -0.05
N THR A 144 9.36 17.85 -0.49
CA THR A 144 10.63 18.52 -0.20
C THR A 144 10.72 19.87 -0.92
N GLU A 145 11.64 20.72 -0.54
CA GLU A 145 11.86 21.99 -1.24
C GLU A 145 12.16 21.79 -2.73
N ALA A 146 12.95 20.77 -3.08
CA ALA A 146 13.26 20.44 -4.46
C ALA A 146 12.03 19.96 -5.25
N GLU A 147 11.13 19.20 -4.64
CA GLU A 147 9.86 18.78 -5.24
C GLU A 147 8.89 19.97 -5.41
N LEU A 148 8.84 20.89 -4.44
CA LEU A 148 8.03 22.12 -4.53
C LEU A 148 8.47 23.02 -5.68
N LEU A 149 9.79 23.16 -5.91
CA LEU A 149 10.35 23.94 -7.03
C LEU A 149 10.00 23.35 -8.40
N ARG A 150 9.73 22.05 -8.48
CA ARG A 150 9.37 21.34 -9.72
C ARG A 150 7.86 21.15 -9.89
N LEU A 151 7.06 21.62 -8.93
CA LEU A 151 5.62 21.43 -8.96
C LEU A 151 4.98 22.15 -10.14
N ASP A 152 4.36 21.38 -11.04
CA ASP A 152 3.60 21.93 -12.15
C ASP A 152 2.22 22.43 -11.65
N PRO A 153 1.93 23.73 -11.76
CA PRO A 153 0.65 24.29 -11.35
C PRO A 153 -0.58 23.68 -12.06
N ALA A 154 -0.40 23.11 -13.24
CA ALA A 154 -1.47 22.46 -13.98
C ALA A 154 -1.81 21.04 -13.48
N ARG A 155 -0.97 20.47 -12.59
CA ARG A 155 -1.07 19.08 -12.14
C ARG A 155 -0.88 18.92 -10.61
N VAL A 156 -1.21 19.95 -9.84
CA VAL A 156 -0.94 20.00 -8.38
C VAL A 156 -1.58 18.81 -7.66
N GLY A 157 -2.87 18.57 -7.86
CA GLY A 157 -3.61 17.48 -7.22
C GLY A 157 -2.98 16.13 -7.49
N LEU A 158 -2.66 15.82 -8.75
CA LEU A 158 -2.00 14.57 -9.12
C LEU A 158 -0.60 14.47 -8.54
N THR A 159 0.23 15.51 -8.67
CA THR A 159 1.64 15.47 -8.25
C THR A 159 1.77 15.27 -6.74
N VAL A 160 0.96 16.01 -5.94
CA VAL A 160 1.00 15.88 -4.48
C VAL A 160 0.48 14.52 -4.03
N THR A 161 -0.63 14.03 -4.61
CA THR A 161 -1.16 12.69 -4.30
C THR A 161 -0.16 11.59 -4.65
N LEU A 162 0.45 11.68 -5.83
CA LEU A 162 1.43 10.70 -6.31
C LEU A 162 2.67 10.68 -5.40
N THR A 163 3.20 11.85 -5.07
CA THR A 163 4.39 11.96 -4.20
C THR A 163 4.09 11.39 -2.81
N PHE A 164 2.94 11.72 -2.23
CA PHE A 164 2.48 11.15 -0.97
C PHE A 164 2.42 9.62 -1.03
N SER A 165 1.71 9.08 -2.00
CA SER A 165 1.50 7.64 -2.15
C SER A 165 2.81 6.88 -2.42
N LEU A 166 3.71 7.42 -3.25
CA LEU A 166 5.03 6.82 -3.49
C LEU A 166 5.91 6.81 -2.23
N LYS A 167 5.89 7.88 -1.42
CA LYS A 167 6.63 7.93 -0.16
C LYS A 167 6.05 6.98 0.88
N GLU A 168 4.73 6.82 0.94
CA GLU A 168 4.06 5.80 1.76
C GLU A 168 4.41 4.37 1.30
N SER A 169 4.43 4.12 -0.01
CA SER A 169 4.88 2.85 -0.57
C SER A 169 6.34 2.58 -0.23
N LEU A 170 7.20 3.57 -0.34
CA LEU A 170 8.61 3.46 0.06
C LEU A 170 8.76 3.13 1.55
N PHE A 171 8.01 3.82 2.41
CA PHE A 171 8.01 3.53 3.85
C PHE A 171 7.57 2.09 4.13
N LYS A 172 6.47 1.63 3.52
CA LYS A 172 5.95 0.26 3.69
C LYS A 172 6.93 -0.80 3.19
N ALA A 173 7.71 -0.51 2.14
CA ALA A 173 8.72 -1.41 1.61
C ALA A 173 9.96 -1.52 2.52
N LEU A 174 10.45 -0.39 3.04
CA LEU A 174 11.72 -0.35 3.76
C LEU A 174 11.59 -0.53 5.26
N TYR A 175 10.50 -0.05 5.88
CA TYR A 175 10.32 -0.12 7.33
C TYR A 175 10.51 -1.54 7.91
N PRO A 176 9.95 -2.62 7.32
CA PRO A 176 10.15 -3.97 7.84
C PRO A 176 11.60 -4.46 7.77
N LEU A 177 12.43 -3.88 6.88
CA LEU A 177 13.83 -4.24 6.69
C LEU A 177 14.77 -3.53 7.68
N VAL A 178 14.43 -2.27 8.02
CA VAL A 178 15.31 -1.40 8.80
C VAL A 178 14.82 -1.15 10.22
N LEU A 179 13.54 -1.38 10.51
CA LEU A 179 12.85 -1.12 11.79
C LEU A 179 13.09 0.32 12.30
N LYS A 180 13.36 1.26 11.38
CA LYS A 180 13.59 2.66 11.65
C LYS A 180 12.54 3.49 10.96
N ARG A 181 11.84 4.34 11.70
CA ARG A 181 10.85 5.25 11.13
C ARG A 181 11.54 6.39 10.39
N PHE A 182 11.00 6.73 9.24
CA PHE A 182 11.37 7.90 8.46
C PHE A 182 10.10 8.53 7.88
N TYR A 183 10.19 9.79 7.44
CA TYR A 183 9.04 10.61 7.09
C TYR A 183 9.22 11.20 5.70
N PHE A 184 8.29 12.04 5.25
CA PHE A 184 8.25 12.57 3.88
C PHE A 184 9.50 13.36 3.50
N GLU A 185 10.10 14.09 4.44
CA GLU A 185 11.34 14.84 4.23
C GLU A 185 12.58 13.96 4.03
N HIS A 186 12.48 12.68 4.34
CA HIS A 186 13.59 11.72 4.22
C HIS A 186 13.62 10.99 2.86
N ALA A 187 12.71 11.33 1.95
CA ALA A 187 12.67 10.80 0.60
C ALA A 187 12.25 11.87 -0.41
N GLU A 188 12.73 11.76 -1.63
CA GLU A 188 12.41 12.63 -2.75
C GLU A 188 11.96 11.79 -3.95
N VAL A 189 10.87 12.18 -4.60
CA VAL A 189 10.50 11.70 -5.93
C VAL A 189 11.25 12.54 -6.93
N LEU A 190 12.25 11.95 -7.60
CA LEU A 190 13.12 12.64 -8.54
C LEU A 190 12.39 12.97 -9.84
N GLU A 191 11.68 11.99 -10.35
CA GLU A 191 10.94 12.08 -11.62
C GLU A 191 9.83 11.03 -11.67
N TRP A 192 8.86 11.26 -12.51
CA TRP A 192 7.80 10.32 -12.88
C TRP A 192 7.28 10.64 -14.29
N ASN A 193 6.56 9.71 -14.90
CA ASN A 193 5.98 9.89 -16.22
C ASN A 193 4.58 9.31 -16.33
N ASP A 194 3.85 9.69 -17.38
CA ASP A 194 2.47 9.25 -17.60
C ASP A 194 2.34 7.76 -17.98
N ALA A 195 3.46 7.07 -18.24
CA ALA A 195 3.50 5.62 -18.37
C ALA A 195 3.49 4.90 -17.00
N GLY A 196 3.45 5.66 -15.89
CA GLY A 196 3.31 5.14 -14.54
C GLY A 196 4.62 4.67 -13.90
N HIS A 197 5.76 5.16 -14.37
CA HIS A 197 7.07 4.91 -13.75
C HIS A 197 7.51 6.11 -12.92
N ALA A 198 8.17 5.84 -11.80
CA ALA A 198 8.72 6.85 -10.92
C ALA A 198 10.11 6.42 -10.41
N ARG A 199 10.93 7.39 -10.04
CA ARG A 199 12.22 7.18 -9.40
C ARG A 199 12.29 8.03 -8.14
N LEU A 200 12.68 7.39 -7.04
CA LEU A 200 12.79 7.98 -5.71
C LEU A 200 14.25 7.98 -5.24
N ARG A 201 14.58 8.86 -4.31
CA ARG A 201 15.89 8.91 -3.65
C ARG A 201 15.69 9.04 -2.15
N LEU A 202 16.47 8.27 -1.37
CA LEU A 202 16.58 8.47 0.08
C LEU A 202 17.41 9.71 0.39
N LEU A 203 16.95 10.51 1.33
CA LEU A 203 17.63 11.72 1.84
C LEU A 203 18.14 11.51 3.27
N THR A 204 18.17 10.27 3.75
CA THR A 204 18.64 9.90 5.09
C THR A 204 19.30 8.52 5.07
N ASP A 205 20.11 8.25 6.09
CA ASP A 205 20.70 6.94 6.31
C ASP A 205 19.78 6.09 7.21
N LEU A 206 19.24 5.03 6.64
CA LEU A 206 18.42 4.05 7.36
C LEU A 206 19.27 2.84 7.80
N SER A 207 20.13 2.35 6.92
CA SER A 207 21.09 1.28 7.14
C SER A 207 22.25 1.39 6.14
N PRO A 208 23.30 0.56 6.23
CA PRO A 208 24.39 0.55 5.23
C PRO A 208 23.91 0.30 3.80
N GLU A 209 22.85 -0.48 3.61
CA GLU A 209 22.26 -0.76 2.31
C GLU A 209 21.30 0.34 1.87
N TRP A 210 20.54 0.90 2.79
CA TRP A 210 19.52 1.96 2.56
C TRP A 210 20.03 3.28 3.11
N HIS A 211 20.91 3.95 2.36
CA HIS A 211 21.62 5.16 2.77
C HIS A 211 21.17 6.38 1.96
N HIS A 212 21.56 7.55 2.42
CA HIS A 212 21.38 8.80 1.71
C HIS A 212 21.91 8.70 0.28
N GLY A 213 21.14 9.16 -0.69
CA GLY A 213 21.46 9.11 -2.12
C GLY A 213 21.10 7.80 -2.82
N ARG A 214 20.66 6.75 -2.08
CA ARG A 214 20.17 5.52 -2.70
C ARG A 214 18.92 5.81 -3.52
N GLU A 215 18.93 5.42 -4.79
CA GLU A 215 17.79 5.56 -5.70
C GLU A 215 17.03 4.24 -5.80
N LEU A 216 15.70 4.36 -5.94
CA LEU A 216 14.76 3.24 -6.04
C LEU A 216 13.73 3.53 -7.12
N GLU A 217 13.28 2.46 -7.76
CA GLU A 217 12.19 2.53 -8.72
C GLU A 217 10.83 2.34 -8.04
N GLY A 218 9.86 3.12 -8.48
CA GLY A 218 8.45 2.97 -8.15
C GLY A 218 7.61 2.88 -9.42
N GLN A 219 6.41 2.37 -9.27
CA GLN A 219 5.42 2.42 -10.33
C GLN A 219 4.05 2.80 -9.77
N PHE A 220 3.21 3.37 -10.62
CA PHE A 220 1.87 3.79 -10.23
C PHE A 220 0.88 3.67 -11.39
N CYS A 221 -0.40 3.68 -11.06
CA CYS A 221 -1.48 3.86 -12.03
C CYS A 221 -2.59 4.71 -11.44
N VAL A 222 -3.33 5.39 -12.30
CA VAL A 222 -4.53 6.14 -11.95
C VAL A 222 -5.74 5.37 -12.47
N MET A 223 -6.69 5.09 -11.58
CA MET A 223 -7.91 4.33 -11.84
C MET A 223 -9.12 5.18 -11.43
N GLY A 224 -9.64 5.96 -12.37
CA GLY A 224 -10.69 6.95 -12.06
C GLY A 224 -10.18 8.04 -11.13
N ASP A 225 -10.77 8.16 -9.94
CA ASP A 225 -10.37 9.10 -8.88
C ASP A 225 -9.40 8.50 -7.85
N GLN A 226 -8.84 7.33 -8.14
CA GLN A 226 -7.92 6.62 -7.25
C GLN A 226 -6.53 6.50 -7.90
N LEU A 227 -5.49 6.56 -7.08
CA LEU A 227 -4.11 6.33 -7.44
C LEU A 227 -3.59 5.13 -6.65
N LEU A 228 -2.93 4.21 -7.31
CA LEU A 228 -2.22 3.09 -6.71
C LEU A 228 -0.74 3.22 -7.00
N SER A 229 0.12 3.08 -5.99
CA SER A 229 1.57 3.06 -6.15
C SER A 229 2.20 1.81 -5.53
N LEU A 230 3.33 1.40 -6.06
CA LEU A 230 4.12 0.26 -5.61
C LEU A 230 5.61 0.60 -5.64
N VAL A 231 6.29 0.26 -4.54
CA VAL A 231 7.75 0.16 -4.46
C VAL A 231 8.11 -1.27 -4.09
N ALA A 232 9.04 -1.86 -4.84
CA ALA A 232 9.53 -3.22 -4.67
C ALA A 232 11.07 -3.23 -4.63
N VAL A 233 11.67 -3.85 -3.61
CA VAL A 233 13.12 -3.87 -3.37
C VAL A 233 13.63 -5.27 -3.07
#